data_68c565668b3f423c849fa0ed6568a1b4
#
_entry.id   68c565668b3f423c849fa0ed6568a1b4
#
_cell.length_a   1.000
_cell.length_b   1.000
_cell.length_c   1.000
_cell.angle_alpha   90.00
_cell.angle_beta   90.00
_cell.angle_gamma   90.00
#
_symmetry.space_group_name_H-M   'P 1'
#
loop_
_entity.id
_entity.type
_entity.pdbx_description
1 polymer ?
#
loop_
_entity_poly.entity_id
_entity_poly.type
_entity_poly.pdbx_seq_one_letter_code
_entity_poly.pdbx_strand_id
1 'polypeptide(L)'
;RPVAQSDLEQLRTAIMCGQPVPQSLMPLMSVAPARPWNVLAITFTNKAAGELKERLKAMLGDTMGGDVFASTFHSACVRILRRDAERIGFPKSFTIYDSDDQQRVIKQIYKELMIDDKFLPVKSAISQISGYKDKLLSAKDVAAEAPRDTKAALISKIYTAYSNRLRTAGAMDFDDLIFHTVQMLKTDAEAREYYQQKFRYVVVDEYQDTSVSQFHLVRLLAGGSNNVCVVGDDDQSIYKFRGATIENILNFEKVFAGAKTIRLEQNYRSTSNILNAANSVIKNNNGRKGKTLWTQNGDGDKVHHYTAASEQDEASHVAEGI
;
A
#
# COMPACT_ATOMS: atom_id res chain seq x y z
N ARG A 1 -28.01 18.90 17.35
CA ARG A 1 -28.51 19.17 18.71
C ARG A 1 -27.91 20.49 19.16
N PRO A 2 -28.68 21.43 19.73
CA PRO A 2 -28.10 22.62 20.37
C PRO A 2 -27.20 22.18 21.52
N VAL A 3 -26.02 22.81 21.65
CA VAL A 3 -25.05 22.51 22.69
C VAL A 3 -25.61 22.98 24.04
N ALA A 4 -25.77 22.08 24.99
CA ALA A 4 -26.20 22.44 26.33
C ALA A 4 -25.04 23.04 27.12
N GLN A 5 -25.33 24.00 28.01
CA GLN A 5 -24.32 24.62 28.86
C GLN A 5 -23.58 23.59 29.74
N SER A 6 -24.32 22.56 30.23
CA SER A 6 -23.78 21.42 30.97
C SER A 6 -22.75 20.60 30.15
N ASP A 7 -22.94 20.46 28.85
CA ASP A 7 -22.01 19.75 27.96
C ASP A 7 -20.68 20.54 27.85
N LEU A 8 -20.75 21.86 27.76
CA LEU A 8 -19.56 22.72 27.70
C LEU A 8 -18.80 22.75 29.05
N GLU A 9 -19.50 22.73 30.17
CA GLU A 9 -18.89 22.67 31.49
C GLU A 9 -18.19 21.32 31.75
N GLN A 10 -18.82 20.22 31.37
CA GLN A 10 -18.20 18.89 31.43
C GLN A 10 -16.95 18.80 30.55
N LEU A 11 -17.03 19.31 29.30
CA LEU A 11 -15.90 19.33 28.39
C LEU A 11 -14.74 20.15 28.97
N ARG A 12 -15.03 21.36 29.49
CA ARG A 12 -14.05 22.23 30.12
C ARG A 12 -13.39 21.56 31.34
N THR A 13 -14.16 20.91 32.18
CA THR A 13 -13.67 20.18 33.36
C THR A 13 -12.76 19.04 32.96
N ALA A 14 -13.16 18.22 31.98
CA ALA A 14 -12.34 17.11 31.49
C ALA A 14 -11.00 17.60 30.95
N ILE A 15 -10.99 18.67 30.14
CA ILE A 15 -9.77 19.23 29.56
C ILE A 15 -8.86 19.82 30.67
N MET A 16 -9.42 20.60 31.61
CA MET A 16 -8.64 21.23 32.65
C MET A 16 -8.06 20.24 33.67
N CYS A 17 -8.75 19.12 33.91
CA CYS A 17 -8.32 18.08 34.83
C CYS A 17 -7.48 16.97 34.13
N GLY A 18 -7.19 17.08 32.85
CA GLY A 18 -6.46 16.07 32.09
C GLY A 18 -7.18 14.72 31.99
N GLN A 19 -8.51 14.73 32.17
CA GLN A 19 -9.33 13.52 32.10
C GLN A 19 -9.75 13.22 30.64
N PRO A 20 -9.98 11.94 30.29
CA PRO A 20 -10.51 11.59 28.98
C PRO A 20 -11.85 12.28 28.73
N VAL A 21 -11.96 12.95 27.57
CA VAL A 21 -13.22 13.59 27.18
C VAL A 21 -14.26 12.50 26.86
N PRO A 22 -15.47 12.54 27.47
CA PRO A 22 -16.54 11.61 27.14
C PRO A 22 -16.85 11.58 25.64
N GLN A 23 -17.07 10.40 25.07
CA GLN A 23 -17.29 10.22 23.62
C GLN A 23 -18.49 11.03 23.12
N SER A 24 -19.51 11.24 23.95
CA SER A 24 -20.69 12.06 23.64
C SER A 24 -20.34 13.56 23.43
N LEU A 25 -19.24 14.03 24.01
CA LEU A 25 -18.77 15.42 23.94
C LEU A 25 -17.68 15.65 22.88
N MET A 26 -17.10 14.58 22.34
CA MET A 26 -16.10 14.66 21.25
C MET A 26 -16.55 15.51 20.06
N PRO A 27 -17.81 15.43 19.57
CA PRO A 27 -18.28 16.29 18.49
C PRO A 27 -18.19 17.78 18.76
N LEU A 28 -18.21 18.20 20.03
CA LEU A 28 -18.09 19.62 20.41
C LEU A 28 -16.67 20.16 20.26
N MET A 29 -15.68 19.27 20.25
CA MET A 29 -14.27 19.62 20.00
C MET A 29 -13.95 19.73 18.50
N SER A 30 -14.86 19.32 17.64
CA SER A 30 -14.60 19.21 16.23
C SER A 30 -14.83 20.55 15.52
N VAL A 31 -13.78 21.16 15.01
CA VAL A 31 -13.86 22.33 14.13
C VAL A 31 -13.87 21.85 12.68
N ALA A 32 -14.99 22.02 11.97
CA ALA A 32 -15.18 21.58 10.59
C ALA A 32 -14.74 20.11 10.36
N PRO A 33 -15.34 19.14 11.07
CA PRO A 33 -14.90 17.74 11.01
C PRO A 33 -14.99 17.20 9.59
N ALA A 34 -14.01 16.39 9.21
CA ALA A 34 -14.08 15.65 7.96
C ALA A 34 -15.24 14.64 8.03
N ARG A 35 -15.95 14.50 6.92
CA ARG A 35 -16.94 13.44 6.80
C ARG A 35 -16.22 12.08 6.65
N PRO A 36 -16.79 10.96 7.11
CA PRO A 36 -16.16 9.65 7.01
C PRO A 36 -15.71 9.31 5.58
N TRP A 37 -16.50 9.61 4.57
CA TRP A 37 -16.15 9.40 3.14
C TRP A 37 -15.04 10.31 2.61
N ASN A 38 -14.57 11.31 3.40
CA ASN A 38 -13.40 12.12 3.08
C ASN A 38 -12.08 11.50 3.61
N VAL A 39 -12.18 10.36 4.29
CA VAL A 39 -11.01 9.62 4.79
C VAL A 39 -10.77 8.40 3.89
N LEU A 40 -9.60 8.34 3.29
CA LEU A 40 -9.09 7.19 2.55
C LEU A 40 -8.08 6.47 3.45
N ALA A 41 -8.38 5.24 3.83
CA ALA A 41 -7.48 4.39 4.63
C ALA A 41 -7.06 3.17 3.81
N ILE A 42 -5.77 3.03 3.54
CA ILE A 42 -5.22 1.99 2.68
C ILE A 42 -4.39 1.01 3.51
N THR A 43 -4.62 -0.27 3.26
CA THR A 43 -3.82 -1.38 3.81
C THR A 43 -3.34 -2.28 2.68
N PHE A 44 -2.45 -3.24 2.99
CA PHE A 44 -1.88 -4.13 1.96
C PHE A 44 -2.76 -5.32 1.61
N THR A 45 -3.53 -5.84 2.57
CA THR A 45 -4.33 -7.06 2.38
C THR A 45 -5.81 -6.82 2.60
N ASN A 46 -6.64 -7.61 1.91
CA ASN A 46 -8.10 -7.56 2.10
C ASN A 46 -8.49 -7.93 3.53
N LYS A 47 -7.74 -8.82 4.20
CA LYS A 47 -7.95 -9.17 5.60
C LYS A 47 -7.75 -7.93 6.49
N ALA A 48 -6.61 -7.25 6.37
CA ALA A 48 -6.34 -6.03 7.14
C ALA A 48 -7.36 -4.91 6.84
N ALA A 49 -7.80 -4.75 5.59
CA ALA A 49 -8.85 -3.80 5.24
C ALA A 49 -10.20 -4.16 5.89
N GLY A 50 -10.52 -5.45 5.99
CA GLY A 50 -11.69 -5.95 6.70
C GLY A 50 -11.62 -5.66 8.20
N GLU A 51 -10.51 -6.02 8.84
CA GLU A 51 -10.28 -5.75 10.27
C GLU A 51 -10.34 -4.25 10.59
N LEU A 52 -9.74 -3.41 9.73
CA LEU A 52 -9.82 -1.96 9.89
C LEU A 52 -11.27 -1.45 9.83
N LYS A 53 -12.08 -1.96 8.90
CA LYS A 53 -13.50 -1.61 8.79
C LYS A 53 -14.28 -1.98 10.05
N GLU A 54 -14.08 -3.19 10.57
CA GLU A 54 -14.77 -3.62 11.78
C GLU A 54 -14.36 -2.79 13.00
N ARG A 55 -13.09 -2.43 13.14
CA ARG A 55 -12.62 -1.51 14.18
C ARG A 55 -13.24 -0.11 14.05
N LEU A 56 -13.32 0.41 12.82
CA LEU A 56 -13.95 1.70 12.56
C LEU A 56 -15.44 1.69 12.90
N LYS A 57 -16.17 0.62 12.57
CA LYS A 57 -17.56 0.45 12.98
C LYS A 57 -17.73 0.37 14.51
N ALA A 58 -16.86 -0.37 15.18
CA ALA A 58 -16.88 -0.46 16.63
C ALA A 58 -16.63 0.89 17.32
N MET A 59 -15.76 1.74 16.73
CA MET A 59 -15.43 3.05 17.28
C MET A 59 -16.43 4.16 16.93
N LEU A 60 -16.97 4.15 15.71
CA LEU A 60 -17.76 5.25 15.14
C LEU A 60 -19.24 4.90 14.94
N GLY A 61 -19.61 3.64 15.15
CA GLY A 61 -20.90 3.07 14.79
C GLY A 61 -20.95 2.61 13.33
N ASP A 62 -21.90 1.72 13.02
CA ASP A 62 -21.96 1.02 11.72
C ASP A 62 -22.03 1.98 10.52
N THR A 63 -22.83 3.02 10.61
CA THR A 63 -23.01 3.99 9.51
C THR A 63 -21.73 4.77 9.26
N MET A 64 -21.19 5.46 10.28
CA MET A 64 -20.02 6.32 10.12
C MET A 64 -18.76 5.50 9.84
N GLY A 65 -18.57 4.36 10.54
CA GLY A 65 -17.44 3.47 10.31
C GLY A 65 -17.49 2.81 8.93
N GLY A 66 -18.69 2.49 8.44
CA GLY A 66 -18.90 1.93 7.10
C GLY A 66 -18.64 2.91 5.96
N ASP A 67 -18.82 4.20 6.20
CA ASP A 67 -18.62 5.26 5.21
C ASP A 67 -17.14 5.66 5.01
N VAL A 68 -16.24 5.28 5.92
CA VAL A 68 -14.80 5.46 5.71
C VAL A 68 -14.33 4.60 4.54
N PHE A 69 -13.57 5.19 3.63
CA PHE A 69 -13.06 4.47 2.48
C PHE A 69 -11.83 3.64 2.85
N ALA A 70 -12.06 2.52 3.57
CA ALA A 70 -11.00 1.58 3.95
C ALA A 70 -10.90 0.46 2.91
N SER A 71 -9.71 0.25 2.32
CA SER A 71 -9.50 -0.71 1.24
C SER A 71 -8.01 -1.02 1.01
N THR A 72 -7.72 -1.96 0.11
CA THR A 72 -6.37 -2.13 -0.46
C THR A 72 -6.14 -1.12 -1.58
N PHE A 73 -4.86 -0.92 -1.98
CA PHE A 73 -4.48 -0.08 -3.13
C PHE A 73 -5.27 -0.45 -4.40
N HIS A 74 -5.27 -1.72 -4.76
CA HIS A 74 -5.97 -2.21 -5.96
C HIS A 74 -7.48 -1.97 -5.87
N SER A 75 -8.11 -2.26 -4.74
CA SER A 75 -9.55 -2.02 -4.55
C SER A 75 -9.91 -0.54 -4.65
N ALA A 76 -9.06 0.35 -4.13
CA ALA A 76 -9.23 1.79 -4.29
C ALA A 76 -9.15 2.20 -5.76
N CYS A 77 -8.14 1.71 -6.49
CA CYS A 77 -7.97 1.97 -7.92
C CYS A 77 -9.16 1.45 -8.76
N VAL A 78 -9.62 0.22 -8.50
CA VAL A 78 -10.81 -0.32 -9.17
C VAL A 78 -12.00 0.61 -8.99
N ARG A 79 -12.26 1.09 -7.77
CA ARG A 79 -13.39 1.97 -7.48
C ARG A 79 -13.28 3.33 -8.16
N ILE A 80 -12.05 3.87 -8.26
CA ILE A 80 -11.74 5.09 -9.01
C ILE A 80 -11.98 4.85 -10.50
N LEU A 81 -11.40 3.80 -11.07
CA LEU A 81 -11.49 3.50 -12.51
C LEU A 81 -12.92 3.10 -12.92
N ARG A 82 -13.70 2.40 -12.09
CA ARG A 82 -15.13 2.12 -12.39
C ARG A 82 -15.95 3.39 -12.59
N ARG A 83 -15.53 4.51 -12.04
CA ARG A 83 -16.14 5.80 -12.28
C ARG A 83 -15.57 6.52 -13.50
N ASP A 84 -14.24 6.56 -13.63
CA ASP A 84 -13.55 7.50 -14.51
C ASP A 84 -12.69 6.86 -15.62
N ALA A 85 -12.77 5.53 -15.84
CA ALA A 85 -11.95 4.82 -16.85
C ALA A 85 -12.15 5.35 -18.28
N GLU A 86 -13.32 5.92 -18.60
CA GLU A 86 -13.59 6.52 -19.91
C GLU A 86 -12.66 7.69 -20.24
N ARG A 87 -12.17 8.41 -19.21
CA ARG A 87 -11.19 9.51 -19.38
C ARG A 87 -9.84 9.04 -19.94
N ILE A 88 -9.56 7.75 -19.80
CA ILE A 88 -8.32 7.13 -20.33
C ILE A 88 -8.59 6.11 -21.44
N GLY A 89 -9.82 6.11 -21.99
CA GLY A 89 -10.22 5.28 -23.13
C GLY A 89 -10.49 3.82 -22.81
N PHE A 90 -10.92 3.51 -21.58
CA PHE A 90 -11.43 2.19 -21.19
C PHE A 90 -12.91 2.27 -20.81
N PRO A 91 -13.70 1.23 -21.06
CA PRO A 91 -15.08 1.19 -20.58
C PRO A 91 -15.12 1.08 -19.05
N LYS A 92 -16.13 1.65 -18.40
CA LYS A 92 -16.35 1.48 -16.94
C LYS A 92 -16.53 0.02 -16.53
N SER A 93 -17.05 -0.80 -17.44
CA SER A 93 -17.24 -2.24 -17.28
C SER A 93 -15.99 -3.08 -17.61
N PHE A 94 -14.80 -2.48 -17.65
CA PHE A 94 -13.56 -3.19 -18.01
C PHE A 94 -13.42 -4.51 -17.24
N THR A 95 -12.84 -5.52 -17.89
CA THR A 95 -12.54 -6.82 -17.26
C THR A 95 -11.19 -6.74 -16.57
N ILE A 96 -11.06 -7.39 -15.41
CA ILE A 96 -9.76 -7.53 -14.72
C ILE A 96 -9.21 -8.90 -15.05
N TYR A 97 -8.06 -8.92 -15.72
CA TYR A 97 -7.34 -10.14 -16.08
C TYR A 97 -6.50 -10.63 -14.92
N ASP A 98 -6.61 -11.91 -14.63
CA ASP A 98 -5.76 -12.61 -13.69
C ASP A 98 -4.43 -13.09 -14.32
N SER A 99 -3.62 -13.82 -13.54
CA SER A 99 -2.33 -14.33 -14.01
C SER A 99 -2.45 -15.32 -15.17
N ASP A 100 -3.53 -16.09 -15.22
CA ASP A 100 -3.75 -17.07 -16.30
C ASP A 100 -4.21 -16.38 -17.58
N ASP A 101 -5.03 -15.35 -17.46
CA ASP A 101 -5.42 -14.49 -18.57
C ASP A 101 -4.20 -13.78 -19.16
N GLN A 102 -3.35 -13.18 -18.32
CA GLN A 102 -2.09 -12.56 -18.76
C GLN A 102 -1.22 -13.54 -19.54
N GLN A 103 -1.00 -14.73 -18.98
CA GLN A 103 -0.19 -15.76 -19.64
C GLN A 103 -0.79 -16.18 -20.99
N ARG A 104 -2.11 -16.32 -21.08
CA ARG A 104 -2.79 -16.65 -22.35
C ARG A 104 -2.55 -15.60 -23.41
N VAL A 105 -2.71 -14.34 -23.07
CA VAL A 105 -2.47 -13.21 -24.00
C VAL A 105 -1.01 -13.16 -24.45
N ILE A 106 -0.06 -13.28 -23.52
CA ILE A 106 1.37 -13.27 -23.86
C ILE A 106 1.76 -14.47 -24.74
N LYS A 107 1.25 -15.67 -24.46
CA LYS A 107 1.49 -16.85 -25.32
C LYS A 107 0.96 -16.67 -26.75
N GLN A 108 -0.17 -15.98 -26.92
CA GLN A 108 -0.68 -15.65 -28.26
C GLN A 108 0.25 -14.66 -28.97
N ILE A 109 0.73 -13.62 -28.26
CA ILE A 109 1.70 -12.66 -28.82
C ILE A 109 3.00 -13.38 -29.22
N TYR A 110 3.47 -14.35 -28.43
CA TYR A 110 4.66 -15.16 -28.75
C TYR A 110 4.50 -15.90 -30.05
N LYS A 111 3.33 -16.55 -30.28
CA LYS A 111 3.04 -17.25 -31.55
C LYS A 111 3.08 -16.30 -32.74
N GLU A 112 2.49 -15.12 -32.61
CA GLU A 112 2.43 -14.14 -33.70
C GLU A 112 3.79 -13.50 -34.03
N LEU A 113 4.58 -13.23 -32.98
CA LEU A 113 5.92 -12.68 -33.13
C LEU A 113 7.00 -13.74 -33.35
N MET A 114 6.61 -15.02 -33.43
CA MET A 114 7.52 -16.18 -33.57
C MET A 114 8.64 -16.19 -32.53
N ILE A 115 8.26 -15.92 -31.23
CA ILE A 115 9.21 -15.88 -30.14
C ILE A 115 9.34 -17.29 -29.53
N ASP A 116 10.59 -17.75 -29.36
CA ASP A 116 10.90 -18.95 -28.63
C ASP A 116 10.83 -18.71 -27.11
N ASP A 117 9.97 -19.46 -26.43
CA ASP A 117 9.79 -19.37 -24.97
C ASP A 117 11.01 -19.87 -24.18
N LYS A 118 11.90 -20.67 -24.80
CA LYS A 118 13.20 -21.04 -24.21
C LYS A 118 14.16 -19.86 -24.18
N PHE A 119 14.13 -18.99 -25.20
CA PHE A 119 14.95 -17.79 -25.25
C PHE A 119 14.46 -16.73 -24.25
N LEU A 120 13.15 -16.53 -24.18
CA LEU A 120 12.51 -15.59 -23.27
C LEU A 120 11.28 -16.27 -22.63
N PRO A 121 11.38 -16.81 -21.40
CA PRO A 121 10.24 -17.43 -20.74
C PRO A 121 9.07 -16.46 -20.55
N VAL A 122 7.85 -16.90 -20.79
CA VAL A 122 6.62 -16.10 -20.68
C VAL A 122 6.52 -15.39 -19.31
N LYS A 123 6.84 -16.10 -18.23
CA LYS A 123 6.84 -15.51 -16.87
C LYS A 123 7.85 -14.39 -16.73
N SER A 124 9.00 -14.48 -17.41
CA SER A 124 10.03 -13.44 -17.38
C SER A 124 9.55 -12.17 -18.10
N ALA A 125 8.85 -12.31 -19.24
CA ALA A 125 8.27 -11.16 -19.94
C ALA A 125 7.18 -10.48 -19.09
N ILE A 126 6.29 -11.24 -18.47
CA ILE A 126 5.26 -10.73 -17.56
C ILE A 126 5.91 -9.96 -16.41
N SER A 127 6.92 -10.53 -15.75
CA SER A 127 7.62 -9.90 -14.63
C SER A 127 8.30 -8.58 -15.04
N GLN A 128 8.88 -8.51 -16.24
CA GLN A 128 9.50 -7.28 -16.72
C GLN A 128 8.46 -6.21 -17.07
N ILE A 129 7.34 -6.59 -17.69
CA ILE A 129 6.22 -5.67 -17.97
C ILE A 129 5.64 -5.13 -16.66
N SER A 130 5.42 -5.99 -15.66
CA SER A 130 5.00 -5.61 -14.32
C SER A 130 5.98 -4.58 -13.71
N GLY A 131 7.28 -4.84 -13.80
CA GLY A 131 8.31 -3.92 -13.32
C GLY A 131 8.33 -2.57 -14.05
N TYR A 132 8.00 -2.53 -15.35
CA TYR A 132 7.83 -1.26 -16.07
C TYR A 132 6.59 -0.50 -15.60
N LYS A 133 5.45 -1.18 -15.46
CA LYS A 133 4.22 -0.56 -14.94
C LYS A 133 4.40 -0.02 -13.53
N ASP A 134 5.10 -0.76 -12.67
CA ASP A 134 5.41 -0.30 -11.32
C ASP A 134 6.27 0.97 -11.31
N LYS A 135 7.22 1.10 -12.24
CA LYS A 135 8.00 2.32 -12.46
C LYS A 135 7.24 3.40 -13.23
N LEU A 136 5.98 3.18 -13.52
CA LEU A 136 5.12 4.09 -14.30
C LEU A 136 5.61 4.33 -15.74
N LEU A 137 6.35 3.40 -16.32
CA LEU A 137 6.80 3.40 -17.70
C LEU A 137 5.76 2.73 -18.60
N SER A 138 5.18 3.48 -19.52
CA SER A 138 4.26 2.93 -20.52
C SER A 138 5.01 2.13 -21.58
N ALA A 139 4.28 1.33 -22.36
CA ALA A 139 4.86 0.62 -23.50
C ALA A 139 5.54 1.58 -24.50
N LYS A 140 5.01 2.81 -24.64
CA LYS A 140 5.58 3.86 -25.48
C LYS A 140 6.91 4.37 -24.90
N ASP A 141 6.99 4.59 -23.59
CA ASP A 141 8.21 5.06 -22.93
C ASP A 141 9.32 4.01 -23.07
N VAL A 142 8.99 2.73 -22.80
CA VAL A 142 9.93 1.63 -22.96
C VAL A 142 10.38 1.47 -24.41
N ALA A 143 9.50 1.69 -25.39
CA ALA A 143 9.85 1.63 -26.80
C ALA A 143 10.79 2.78 -27.23
N ALA A 144 10.62 3.97 -26.64
CA ALA A 144 11.46 5.12 -26.92
C ALA A 144 12.88 4.98 -26.34
N GLU A 145 13.00 4.33 -25.19
CA GLU A 145 14.27 4.11 -24.47
C GLU A 145 14.94 2.77 -24.81
N ALA A 146 14.23 1.88 -25.56
CA ALA A 146 14.71 0.52 -25.82
C ALA A 146 16.09 0.55 -26.47
N PRO A 147 17.12 0.04 -25.77
CA PRO A 147 18.45 -0.05 -26.34
C PRO A 147 18.42 -0.98 -27.57
N ARG A 148 19.45 -0.90 -28.40
CA ARG A 148 19.63 -1.84 -29.54
C ARG A 148 19.87 -3.29 -29.10
N ASP A 149 19.81 -3.57 -27.79
CA ASP A 149 19.85 -4.91 -27.23
C ASP A 149 18.61 -5.70 -27.67
N THR A 150 18.84 -6.83 -28.27
CA THR A 150 17.82 -7.71 -28.87
C THR A 150 16.74 -8.11 -27.86
N LYS A 151 17.10 -8.38 -26.61
CA LYS A 151 16.18 -8.83 -25.57
C LYS A 151 15.28 -7.71 -25.06
N ALA A 152 15.84 -6.54 -24.79
CA ALA A 152 15.08 -5.37 -24.35
C ALA A 152 14.13 -4.86 -25.46
N ALA A 153 14.58 -4.86 -26.72
CA ALA A 153 13.75 -4.53 -27.85
C ALA A 153 12.57 -5.51 -28.04
N LEU A 154 12.82 -6.81 -27.78
CA LEU A 154 11.78 -7.83 -27.84
C LEU A 154 10.74 -7.65 -26.75
N ILE A 155 11.15 -7.39 -25.51
CA ILE A 155 10.24 -7.07 -24.40
C ILE A 155 9.39 -5.84 -24.71
N SER A 156 9.99 -4.80 -25.28
CA SER A 156 9.26 -3.59 -25.69
C SER A 156 8.16 -3.89 -26.71
N LYS A 157 8.46 -4.75 -27.72
CA LYS A 157 7.46 -5.20 -28.71
C LYS A 157 6.34 -6.00 -28.05
N ILE A 158 6.68 -6.93 -27.13
CA ILE A 158 5.70 -7.72 -26.39
C ILE A 158 4.82 -6.81 -25.55
N TYR A 159 5.40 -5.87 -24.81
CA TYR A 159 4.67 -4.93 -23.97
C TYR A 159 3.69 -4.07 -24.78
N THR A 160 4.15 -3.56 -25.95
CA THR A 160 3.30 -2.79 -26.87
C THR A 160 2.12 -3.64 -27.38
N ALA A 161 2.38 -4.86 -27.84
CA ALA A 161 1.33 -5.77 -28.30
C ALA A 161 0.36 -6.13 -27.17
N TYR A 162 0.88 -6.41 -25.98
CA TYR A 162 0.10 -6.72 -24.79
C TYR A 162 -0.84 -5.58 -24.38
N SER A 163 -0.30 -4.37 -24.23
CA SER A 163 -1.09 -3.19 -23.87
C SER A 163 -2.19 -2.87 -24.90
N ASN A 164 -1.90 -3.04 -26.19
CA ASN A 164 -2.89 -2.84 -27.25
C ASN A 164 -4.02 -3.89 -27.16
N ARG A 165 -3.71 -5.14 -26.87
CA ARG A 165 -4.71 -6.20 -26.72
C ARG A 165 -5.61 -5.97 -25.54
N LEU A 166 -5.04 -5.63 -24.40
CA LEU A 166 -5.85 -5.30 -23.22
C LEU A 166 -6.79 -4.12 -23.50
N ARG A 167 -6.28 -3.08 -24.15
CA ARG A 167 -7.09 -1.92 -24.54
C ARG A 167 -8.21 -2.30 -25.49
N THR A 168 -7.93 -3.09 -26.52
CA THR A 168 -8.95 -3.56 -27.50
C THR A 168 -10.00 -4.45 -26.84
N ALA A 169 -9.60 -5.26 -25.85
CA ALA A 169 -10.49 -6.11 -25.11
C ALA A 169 -11.28 -5.37 -24.00
N GLY A 170 -11.01 -4.09 -23.79
CA GLY A 170 -11.56 -3.34 -22.66
C GLY A 170 -11.17 -3.99 -21.32
N ALA A 171 -9.93 -4.47 -21.21
CA ALA A 171 -9.44 -5.20 -20.05
C ALA A 171 -8.21 -4.50 -19.44
N MET A 172 -8.00 -4.73 -18.15
CA MET A 172 -6.83 -4.30 -17.37
C MET A 172 -6.31 -5.48 -16.57
N ASP A 173 -5.01 -5.61 -16.40
CA ASP A 173 -4.45 -6.52 -15.40
C ASP A 173 -4.30 -5.82 -14.03
N PHE A 174 -3.81 -6.54 -13.02
CA PHE A 174 -3.66 -5.99 -11.67
C PHE A 174 -2.71 -4.79 -11.63
N ASP A 175 -1.60 -4.82 -12.38
CA ASP A 175 -0.65 -3.71 -12.43
C ASP A 175 -1.26 -2.49 -13.12
N ASP A 176 -2.09 -2.72 -14.15
CA ASP A 176 -2.80 -1.66 -14.87
C ASP A 176 -3.74 -0.86 -13.97
N LEU A 177 -4.31 -1.48 -12.94
CA LEU A 177 -5.22 -0.78 -12.03
C LEU A 177 -4.53 0.41 -11.36
N ILE A 178 -3.33 0.22 -10.83
CA ILE A 178 -2.57 1.30 -10.20
C ILE A 178 -1.96 2.20 -11.27
N PHE A 179 -1.32 1.61 -12.30
CA PHE A 179 -0.68 2.33 -13.38
C PHE A 179 -1.65 3.32 -14.06
N HIS A 180 -2.81 2.86 -14.50
CA HIS A 180 -3.79 3.71 -15.19
C HIS A 180 -4.44 4.73 -14.26
N THR A 181 -4.67 4.40 -12.98
CA THR A 181 -5.16 5.39 -12.00
C THR A 181 -4.15 6.52 -11.84
N VAL A 182 -2.86 6.20 -11.69
CA VAL A 182 -1.79 7.21 -11.56
C VAL A 182 -1.68 8.04 -12.83
N GLN A 183 -1.71 7.42 -14.01
CA GLN A 183 -1.65 8.13 -15.28
C GLN A 183 -2.83 9.09 -15.45
N MET A 184 -4.06 8.64 -15.15
CA MET A 184 -5.24 9.48 -15.19
C MET A 184 -5.10 10.70 -14.27
N LEU A 185 -4.72 10.48 -13.01
CA LEU A 185 -4.55 11.57 -12.05
C LEU A 185 -3.39 12.52 -12.40
N LYS A 186 -2.39 12.08 -13.17
CA LYS A 186 -1.32 12.94 -13.67
C LYS A 186 -1.79 13.82 -14.83
N THR A 187 -2.57 13.29 -15.74
CA THR A 187 -2.90 13.94 -17.02
C THR A 187 -4.23 14.68 -17.00
N ASP A 188 -5.18 14.25 -16.16
CA ASP A 188 -6.51 14.86 -16.03
C ASP A 188 -6.61 15.65 -14.72
N ALA A 189 -6.55 16.97 -14.85
CA ALA A 189 -6.60 17.89 -13.70
C ALA A 189 -7.95 17.83 -12.99
N GLU A 190 -9.06 17.73 -13.72
CA GLU A 190 -10.41 17.68 -13.17
C GLU A 190 -10.61 16.41 -12.31
N ALA A 191 -10.20 15.25 -12.83
CA ALA A 191 -10.24 14.00 -12.07
C ALA A 191 -9.37 14.09 -10.82
N ARG A 192 -8.14 14.62 -10.94
CA ARG A 192 -7.23 14.80 -9.80
C ARG A 192 -7.84 15.70 -8.73
N GLU A 193 -8.33 16.87 -9.08
CA GLU A 193 -8.95 17.82 -8.15
C GLU A 193 -10.17 17.22 -7.44
N TYR A 194 -11.03 16.51 -8.19
CA TYR A 194 -12.16 15.79 -7.60
C TYR A 194 -11.72 14.83 -6.50
N TYR A 195 -10.71 13.98 -6.74
CA TYR A 195 -10.26 13.01 -5.74
C TYR A 195 -9.50 13.66 -4.59
N GLN A 196 -8.78 14.76 -4.81
CA GLN A 196 -8.14 15.54 -3.76
C GLN A 196 -9.16 16.22 -2.83
N GLN A 197 -10.26 16.72 -3.37
CA GLN A 197 -11.36 17.28 -2.57
C GLN A 197 -12.13 16.19 -1.83
N LYS A 198 -12.31 15.03 -2.46
CA LYS A 198 -12.98 13.87 -1.87
C LYS A 198 -12.17 13.28 -0.73
N PHE A 199 -10.89 13.01 -0.93
CA PHE A 199 -10.01 12.39 0.05
C PHE A 199 -9.18 13.45 0.77
N ARG A 200 -9.80 14.10 1.74
CA ARG A 200 -9.15 15.15 2.54
C ARG A 200 -8.11 14.61 3.53
N TYR A 201 -8.20 13.33 3.87
CA TYR A 201 -7.27 12.60 4.71
C TYR A 201 -6.91 11.28 4.04
N VAL A 202 -5.62 11.04 3.90
CA VAL A 202 -5.08 9.79 3.33
C VAL A 202 -4.23 9.13 4.40
N VAL A 203 -4.62 7.92 4.79
CA VAL A 203 -3.90 7.10 5.78
C VAL A 203 -3.42 5.83 5.09
N VAL A 204 -2.16 5.49 5.24
CA VAL A 204 -1.57 4.28 4.64
C VAL A 204 -0.82 3.49 5.69
N ASP A 205 -1.21 2.23 5.84
CA ASP A 205 -0.54 1.26 6.71
C ASP A 205 0.52 0.45 5.94
N GLU A 206 1.48 -0.15 6.64
CA GLU A 206 2.59 -0.94 6.09
C GLU A 206 3.36 -0.19 4.99
N TYR A 207 3.59 1.10 5.17
CA TYR A 207 4.11 1.98 4.12
C TYR A 207 5.49 1.59 3.60
N GLN A 208 6.31 0.84 4.37
CA GLN A 208 7.61 0.30 3.96
C GLN A 208 7.50 -0.68 2.78
N ASP A 209 6.33 -1.28 2.57
CA ASP A 209 6.10 -2.27 1.51
C ASP A 209 5.48 -1.65 0.24
N THR A 210 5.38 -0.31 0.21
CA THR A 210 4.85 0.38 -0.98
C THR A 210 5.84 0.38 -2.14
N SER A 211 5.29 0.22 -3.34
CA SER A 211 6.02 0.36 -4.59
C SER A 211 6.09 1.81 -5.07
N VAL A 212 6.84 2.06 -6.16
CA VAL A 212 6.95 3.39 -6.76
C VAL A 212 5.59 3.88 -7.27
N SER A 213 4.82 3.03 -7.93
CA SER A 213 3.50 3.40 -8.44
C SER A 213 2.51 3.73 -7.32
N GLN A 214 2.52 2.96 -6.23
CA GLN A 214 1.71 3.20 -5.03
C GLN A 214 2.09 4.51 -4.32
N PHE A 215 3.38 4.79 -4.20
CA PHE A 215 3.88 6.07 -3.69
C PHE A 215 3.32 7.25 -4.50
N HIS A 216 3.40 7.19 -5.83
CA HIS A 216 2.87 8.23 -6.69
C HIS A 216 1.36 8.40 -6.56
N LEU A 217 0.62 7.30 -6.40
CA LEU A 217 -0.81 7.33 -6.16
C LEU A 217 -1.13 8.10 -4.86
N VAL A 218 -0.48 7.75 -3.76
CA VAL A 218 -0.65 8.44 -2.46
C VAL A 218 -0.35 9.93 -2.60
N ARG A 219 0.77 10.29 -3.23
CA ARG A 219 1.18 11.68 -3.44
C ARG A 219 0.15 12.48 -4.25
N LEU A 220 -0.41 11.89 -5.31
CA LEU A 220 -1.41 12.55 -6.15
C LEU A 220 -2.73 12.75 -5.41
N LEU A 221 -3.17 11.75 -4.63
CA LEU A 221 -4.41 11.85 -3.87
C LEU A 221 -4.30 12.81 -2.68
N ALA A 222 -3.15 12.84 -2.01
CA ALA A 222 -2.91 13.73 -0.86
C ALA A 222 -2.62 15.19 -1.25
N GLY A 223 -2.26 15.46 -2.51
CA GLY A 223 -1.70 16.75 -2.95
C GLY A 223 -2.59 17.97 -2.77
N GLY A 224 -3.90 17.80 -2.54
CA GLY A 224 -4.82 18.93 -2.33
C GLY A 224 -4.76 19.52 -0.92
N SER A 225 -4.52 18.69 0.10
CA SER A 225 -4.55 19.10 1.50
C SER A 225 -3.24 18.79 2.25
N ASN A 226 -2.41 17.90 1.70
CA ASN A 226 -1.24 17.30 2.35
C ASN A 226 -1.54 16.63 3.72
N ASN A 227 -2.82 16.34 4.00
CA ASN A 227 -3.23 15.58 5.18
C ASN A 227 -2.98 14.08 4.94
N VAL A 228 -1.73 13.68 5.03
CA VAL A 228 -1.29 12.31 4.85
C VAL A 228 -0.67 11.78 6.13
N CYS A 229 -1.08 10.60 6.54
CA CYS A 229 -0.49 9.86 7.65
C CYS A 229 -0.06 8.49 7.13
N VAL A 230 1.20 8.15 7.29
CA VAL A 230 1.71 6.82 6.95
C VAL A 230 2.20 6.13 8.20
N VAL A 231 1.91 4.85 8.31
CA VAL A 231 2.39 3.98 9.37
C VAL A 231 3.20 2.87 8.72
N GLY A 232 4.33 2.53 9.30
CA GLY A 232 5.19 1.49 8.76
C GLY A 232 6.40 1.23 9.64
N ASP A 233 7.07 0.14 9.33
CA ASP A 233 8.25 -0.33 10.02
C ASP A 233 9.36 -0.62 9.01
N ASP A 234 10.34 0.27 8.91
CA ASP A 234 11.48 0.12 8.00
C ASP A 234 12.30 -1.16 8.25
N ASP A 235 12.27 -1.70 9.46
CA ASP A 235 12.91 -2.97 9.81
C ASP A 235 12.16 -4.20 9.25
N GLN A 236 10.90 -4.05 8.82
CA GLN A 236 10.06 -5.09 8.26
C GLN A 236 9.90 -5.02 6.73
N SER A 237 10.70 -4.22 6.04
CA SER A 237 10.67 -4.10 4.57
C SER A 237 11.28 -5.34 3.91
N ILE A 238 10.47 -6.38 3.70
CA ILE A 238 10.89 -7.68 3.14
C ILE A 238 10.30 -7.96 1.75
N TYR A 239 9.46 -7.08 1.19
CA TYR A 239 8.77 -7.28 -0.09
C TYR A 239 9.46 -6.61 -1.30
N LYS A 240 10.77 -6.35 -1.22
CA LYS A 240 11.55 -5.79 -2.35
C LYS A 240 11.40 -6.61 -3.64
N PHE A 241 11.30 -7.94 -3.52
CA PHE A 241 11.09 -8.84 -4.66
C PHE A 241 9.71 -8.69 -5.34
N ARG A 242 8.78 -7.96 -4.71
CA ARG A 242 7.47 -7.59 -5.26
C ARG A 242 7.40 -6.13 -5.69
N GLY A 243 8.54 -5.44 -5.85
CA GLY A 243 8.57 -4.04 -6.26
C GLY A 243 8.53 -3.02 -5.11
N ALA A 244 8.43 -3.46 -3.85
CA ALA A 244 8.50 -2.55 -2.71
C ALA A 244 9.85 -1.82 -2.67
N THR A 245 9.83 -0.57 -2.25
CA THR A 245 11.04 0.22 -2.04
C THR A 245 11.01 0.93 -0.69
N ILE A 246 11.99 0.60 0.15
CA ILE A 246 12.16 1.20 1.46
C ILE A 246 12.39 2.73 1.39
N GLU A 247 12.87 3.22 0.26
CA GLU A 247 13.11 4.63 0.02
C GLU A 247 11.85 5.48 0.21
N ASN A 248 10.66 4.92 -0.02
CA ASN A 248 9.40 5.63 0.18
C ASN A 248 9.19 6.06 1.63
N ILE A 249 9.49 5.19 2.61
CA ILE A 249 9.35 5.52 4.03
C ILE A 249 10.55 6.31 4.54
N LEU A 250 11.76 5.99 4.08
CA LEU A 250 12.99 6.68 4.52
C LEU A 250 13.00 8.15 4.07
N ASN A 251 12.50 8.45 2.87
CA ASN A 251 12.47 9.79 2.30
C ASN A 251 11.13 10.53 2.47
N PHE A 252 10.21 9.99 3.28
CA PHE A 252 8.87 10.56 3.44
C PHE A 252 8.89 12.05 3.81
N GLU A 253 9.72 12.45 4.77
CA GLU A 253 9.85 13.84 5.24
C GLU A 253 10.40 14.79 4.17
N LYS A 254 11.21 14.26 3.22
CA LYS A 254 11.72 15.07 2.09
C LYS A 254 10.63 15.34 1.07
N VAL A 255 9.68 14.42 0.92
CA VAL A 255 8.58 14.54 -0.05
C VAL A 255 7.43 15.35 0.51
N PHE A 256 7.08 15.13 1.78
CA PHE A 256 6.03 15.82 2.49
C PHE A 256 6.65 16.79 3.50
N ALA A 257 6.97 17.99 3.02
CA ALA A 257 7.62 19.02 3.83
C ALA A 257 6.78 19.36 5.07
N GLY A 258 7.41 19.37 6.25
CA GLY A 258 6.75 19.60 7.52
C GLY A 258 6.12 18.34 8.14
N ALA A 259 6.32 17.16 7.56
CA ALA A 259 5.89 15.93 8.18
C ALA A 259 6.55 15.72 9.54
N LYS A 260 5.74 15.25 10.51
CA LYS A 260 6.19 14.93 11.87
C LYS A 260 6.34 13.42 12.00
N THR A 261 7.55 12.95 12.27
CA THR A 261 7.82 11.54 12.57
C THR A 261 7.63 11.27 14.06
N ILE A 262 6.82 10.25 14.37
CA ILE A 262 6.61 9.73 15.72
C ILE A 262 7.09 8.28 15.73
N ARG A 263 7.97 7.93 16.67
CA ARG A 263 8.46 6.55 16.84
C ARG A 263 7.65 5.83 17.90
N LEU A 264 7.16 4.64 17.55
CA LEU A 264 6.46 3.76 18.46
C LEU A 264 7.45 2.65 18.88
N GLU A 265 8.14 2.84 20.01
CA GLU A 265 9.20 1.93 20.45
C GLU A 265 8.73 0.95 21.52
N GLN A 266 7.62 1.23 22.20
CA GLN A 266 7.04 0.31 23.16
C GLN A 266 6.31 -0.85 22.44
N ASN A 267 6.74 -2.07 22.72
CA ASN A 267 6.12 -3.29 22.25
C ASN A 267 5.23 -3.90 23.31
N TYR A 268 4.01 -4.29 22.93
CA TYR A 268 3.00 -4.86 23.81
C TYR A 268 2.76 -6.35 23.57
N ARG A 269 3.46 -6.94 22.61
CA ARG A 269 3.28 -8.33 22.17
C ARG A 269 4.28 -9.27 22.83
N SER A 270 5.56 -8.91 22.80
CA SER A 270 6.69 -9.79 23.12
C SER A 270 7.29 -9.46 24.47
N THR A 271 7.99 -10.43 25.07
CA THR A 271 8.80 -10.28 26.28
C THR A 271 10.19 -9.69 25.96
N SER A 272 10.91 -9.24 26.99
CA SER A 272 12.22 -8.58 26.86
C SER A 272 13.25 -9.48 26.17
N ASN A 273 13.30 -10.78 26.49
CA ASN A 273 14.27 -11.72 25.89
C ASN A 273 14.09 -11.82 24.38
N ILE A 274 12.83 -11.87 23.88
CA ILE A 274 12.54 -11.89 22.45
C ILE A 274 12.95 -10.57 21.80
N LEU A 275 12.63 -9.43 22.41
CA LEU A 275 12.98 -8.12 21.86
C LEU A 275 14.49 -7.88 21.85
N ASN A 276 15.22 -8.33 22.86
CA ASN A 276 16.66 -8.22 22.92
C ASN A 276 17.33 -9.01 21.80
N ALA A 277 16.85 -10.22 21.53
CA ALA A 277 17.32 -11.03 20.40
C ALA A 277 17.01 -10.34 19.06
N ALA A 278 15.79 -9.86 18.85
CA ALA A 278 15.39 -9.15 17.65
C ALA A 278 16.20 -7.85 17.44
N ASN A 279 16.36 -7.03 18.49
CA ASN A 279 17.17 -5.81 18.46
C ASN A 279 18.64 -6.12 18.11
N SER A 280 19.19 -7.24 18.58
CA SER A 280 20.56 -7.66 18.29
C SER A 280 20.75 -8.05 16.82
N VAL A 281 19.76 -8.72 16.22
CA VAL A 281 19.79 -9.11 14.81
C VAL A 281 19.65 -7.87 13.92
N ILE A 282 18.63 -7.04 14.16
CA ILE A 282 18.32 -5.89 13.29
C ILE A 282 19.39 -4.78 13.36
N LYS A 283 20.17 -4.73 14.40
CA LYS A 283 21.31 -3.81 14.58
C LYS A 283 22.34 -3.93 13.45
N ASN A 284 22.43 -5.09 12.79
CA ASN A 284 23.34 -5.32 11.68
C ASN A 284 22.85 -4.70 10.35
N ASN A 285 21.60 -4.28 10.27
CA ASN A 285 21.07 -3.64 9.07
C ASN A 285 21.48 -2.17 9.01
N ASN A 286 22.08 -1.78 7.88
CA ASN A 286 22.44 -0.39 7.57
C ASN A 286 21.29 0.29 6.80
N GLY A 287 21.20 1.63 6.91
CA GLY A 287 20.23 2.41 6.12
C GLY A 287 18.82 2.45 6.71
N ARG A 288 18.67 2.21 8.02
CA ARG A 288 17.40 2.30 8.77
C ARG A 288 17.28 3.63 9.51
N LYS A 289 16.05 4.04 9.83
CA LYS A 289 15.80 5.22 10.71
C LYS A 289 16.20 4.97 12.15
N GLY A 290 16.40 3.71 12.54
CA GLY A 290 16.85 3.27 13.86
C GLY A 290 15.78 3.46 14.93
N LYS A 291 15.45 2.37 15.61
CA LYS A 291 14.64 2.34 16.84
C LYS A 291 15.13 1.21 17.71
N THR A 292 14.79 1.24 18.99
CA THR A 292 15.07 0.15 19.93
C THR A 292 13.77 -0.22 20.60
N LEU A 293 13.26 -1.41 20.30
CA LEU A 293 12.04 -1.90 20.89
C LEU A 293 12.25 -2.28 22.36
N TRP A 294 11.34 -1.88 23.22
CA TRP A 294 11.30 -2.21 24.64
C TRP A 294 9.88 -2.61 25.07
N THR A 295 9.75 -3.32 26.20
CA THR A 295 8.46 -3.79 26.70
C THR A 295 8.39 -3.75 28.23
N GLN A 296 7.17 -3.77 28.76
CA GLN A 296 6.84 -3.97 30.17
C GLN A 296 6.38 -5.40 30.47
N ASN A 297 6.39 -6.31 29.49
CA ASN A 297 5.90 -7.68 29.66
C ASN A 297 6.84 -8.62 30.42
N GLY A 298 7.90 -8.07 31.08
CA GLY A 298 8.89 -8.88 31.80
C GLY A 298 9.87 -9.60 30.86
N ASP A 299 10.71 -10.46 31.43
CA ASP A 299 11.78 -11.11 30.66
C ASP A 299 11.27 -12.27 29.79
N GLY A 300 10.30 -13.04 30.29
CA GLY A 300 9.82 -14.23 29.61
C GLY A 300 10.84 -15.36 29.56
N ASP A 301 10.56 -16.38 28.76
CA ASP A 301 11.48 -17.50 28.56
C ASP A 301 12.74 -17.09 27.80
N LYS A 302 13.82 -17.82 28.06
CA LYS A 302 15.08 -17.62 27.33
C LYS A 302 14.92 -18.09 25.87
N VAL A 303 15.60 -17.39 24.97
CA VAL A 303 15.70 -17.82 23.57
C VAL A 303 16.56 -19.08 23.48
N HIS A 304 16.02 -20.15 22.90
CA HIS A 304 16.73 -21.39 22.65
C HIS A 304 17.35 -21.35 21.25
N HIS A 305 18.59 -21.83 21.16
CA HIS A 305 19.28 -21.97 19.89
C HIS A 305 19.56 -23.46 19.65
N TYR A 306 19.17 -23.96 18.51
CA TYR A 306 19.42 -25.31 18.04
C TYR A 306 20.19 -25.27 16.71
N THR A 307 21.27 -26.03 16.63
CA THR A 307 22.04 -26.17 15.39
C THR A 307 21.85 -27.59 14.88
N ALA A 308 21.06 -27.73 13.83
CA ALA A 308 20.80 -29.02 13.19
C ALA A 308 22.00 -29.52 12.38
N ALA A 309 22.17 -30.83 12.33
CA ALA A 309 23.17 -31.48 11.49
C ALA A 309 22.73 -31.61 10.01
N SER A 310 21.42 -31.58 9.75
CA SER A 310 20.82 -31.68 8.40
C SER A 310 19.45 -31.03 8.37
N GLU A 311 18.88 -30.80 7.15
CA GLU A 311 17.52 -30.30 6.96
C GLU A 311 16.46 -31.23 7.62
N GLN A 312 16.67 -32.56 7.59
CA GLN A 312 15.78 -33.52 8.24
C GLN A 312 15.83 -33.45 9.76
N ASP A 313 17.02 -33.24 10.31
CA ASP A 313 17.21 -33.04 11.74
C ASP A 313 16.52 -31.75 12.21
N GLU A 314 16.66 -30.64 11.46
CA GLU A 314 15.92 -29.40 11.72
C GLU A 314 14.41 -29.61 11.69
N ALA A 315 13.90 -30.27 10.66
CA ALA A 315 12.47 -30.53 10.51
C ALA A 315 11.93 -31.42 11.66
N SER A 316 12.69 -32.45 12.06
CA SER A 316 12.31 -33.32 13.19
C SER A 316 12.29 -32.55 14.51
N HIS A 317 13.30 -31.75 14.78
CA HIS A 317 13.37 -30.92 15.99
C HIS A 317 12.19 -29.94 16.09
N VAL A 318 11.82 -29.29 14.96
CA VAL A 318 10.66 -28.41 14.94
C VAL A 318 9.36 -29.19 15.15
N ALA A 319 9.19 -30.35 14.51
CA ALA A 319 7.98 -31.16 14.63
C ALA A 319 7.81 -31.77 16.03
N GLU A 320 8.91 -32.09 16.74
CA GLU A 320 8.87 -32.59 18.11
C GLU A 320 8.60 -31.49 19.15
N GLY A 321 8.88 -30.22 18.79
CA GLY A 321 8.67 -29.04 19.65
C GLY A 321 7.26 -28.46 19.57
N ILE A 322 6.41 -28.91 18.65
CA ILE A 322 5.02 -28.47 18.47
C ILE A 322 4.08 -29.43 19.19
#